data_d7738a2711f31823c76df4d98312ad39
#
_entry.id   d7738a2711f31823c76df4d98312ad39
#
_cell.length_a   1.000
_cell.length_b   1.000
_cell.length_c   1.000
_cell.angle_alpha   90.00
_cell.angle_beta   90.00
_cell.angle_gamma   90.00
#
_symmetry.space_group_name_H-M   'P 1'
#
loop_
_entity.id
_entity.type
_entity.pdbx_description
1 polymer ?
#
loop_
_entity_poly.entity_id
_entity_poly.type
_entity_poly.pdbx_seq_one_letter_code
_entity_poly.pdbx_strand_id
1 'polypeptide(L)'
;MERLVISLATRGRPDRLIDTVTKSVANWTDPNTIMQVQVDEDDKSTIDALISKGNDRVQFNIKPREDTIAAKWNRALDVPGDVYLVAADDDPYVVPGYDTKILEAAKRFPDGIGMVYGHLANLSFSGAVAPTSKLCAMMGSKIFPEYFPYWFVDHWTDDVARI
;
A
#
# COMPACT_ATOMS: atom_id res chain seq x y z
N MET A 1 -16.08 -6.17 10.07
CA MET A 1 -16.16 -5.42 8.80
C MET A 1 -14.73 -5.35 8.28
N GLU A 2 -14.47 -5.91 7.10
CA GLU A 2 -13.12 -5.97 6.57
C GLU A 2 -12.67 -4.62 6.04
N ARG A 3 -11.38 -4.32 6.19
CA ARG A 3 -10.80 -3.05 5.76
C ARG A 3 -9.54 -3.27 4.95
N LEU A 4 -9.50 -2.70 3.75
CA LEU A 4 -8.27 -2.52 2.99
C LEU A 4 -7.60 -1.20 3.38
N VAL A 5 -6.33 -1.27 3.77
CA VAL A 5 -5.46 -0.11 3.98
C VAL A 5 -4.45 -0.07 2.84
N ILE A 6 -4.44 1.02 2.09
CA ILE A 6 -3.48 1.22 1.00
C ILE A 6 -2.34 2.07 1.52
N SER A 7 -1.13 1.54 1.54
CA SER A 7 0.10 2.27 1.89
C SER A 7 0.76 2.82 0.63
N LEU A 8 0.56 4.11 0.36
CA LEU A 8 1.13 4.77 -0.80
C LEU A 8 2.34 5.61 -0.37
N ALA A 9 3.54 5.20 -0.77
CA ALA A 9 4.75 5.96 -0.51
C ALA A 9 5.04 6.96 -1.63
N THR A 10 5.43 8.18 -1.26
CA THR A 10 5.78 9.25 -2.21
C THR A 10 6.94 10.09 -1.69
N ARG A 11 7.66 10.75 -2.61
CA ARG A 11 8.63 11.79 -2.30
C ARG A 11 8.90 12.69 -3.51
N GLY A 12 8.71 14.02 -3.34
CA GLY A 12 9.10 15.04 -4.32
C GLY A 12 8.35 14.99 -5.65
N ARG A 13 7.19 14.32 -5.71
CA ARG A 13 6.40 14.13 -6.93
C ARG A 13 4.92 14.45 -6.73
N PRO A 14 4.55 15.66 -6.24
CA PRO A 14 3.18 15.98 -5.86
C PRO A 14 2.16 15.80 -6.98
N ASP A 15 2.49 16.16 -8.22
CA ASP A 15 1.55 16.07 -9.35
C ASP A 15 1.24 14.60 -9.68
N ARG A 16 2.24 13.71 -9.67
CA ARG A 16 2.05 12.26 -9.88
C ARG A 16 1.21 11.66 -8.76
N LEU A 17 1.53 12.02 -7.52
CA LEU A 17 0.77 11.57 -6.36
C LEU A 17 -0.72 11.93 -6.49
N ILE A 18 -1.03 13.19 -6.83
CA ILE A 18 -2.41 13.66 -6.98
C ILE A 18 -3.14 12.88 -8.08
N ASP A 19 -2.51 12.67 -9.22
CA ASP A 19 -3.07 11.89 -10.33
C ASP A 19 -3.33 10.44 -9.90
N THR A 20 -2.35 9.79 -9.26
CA THR A 20 -2.46 8.41 -8.77
C THR A 20 -3.56 8.27 -7.71
N VAL A 21 -3.61 9.16 -6.72
CA VAL A 21 -4.66 9.15 -5.69
C VAL A 21 -6.03 9.34 -6.32
N THR A 22 -6.19 10.32 -7.22
CA THR A 22 -7.47 10.63 -7.87
C THR A 22 -7.99 9.43 -8.66
N LYS A 23 -7.14 8.82 -9.48
CA LYS A 23 -7.49 7.66 -10.30
C LYS A 23 -7.80 6.43 -9.45
N SER A 24 -7.02 6.19 -8.41
CA SER A 24 -7.21 5.04 -7.52
C SER A 24 -8.52 5.14 -6.74
N VAL A 25 -8.78 6.29 -6.13
CA VAL A 25 -10.01 6.54 -5.34
C VAL A 25 -11.27 6.44 -6.20
N ALA A 26 -11.23 6.91 -7.45
CA ALA A 26 -12.36 6.84 -8.38
C ALA A 26 -12.80 5.40 -8.70
N ASN A 27 -11.94 4.42 -8.46
CA ASN A 27 -12.20 3.01 -8.73
C ASN A 27 -12.51 2.19 -7.46
N TRP A 28 -12.65 2.82 -6.30
CA TRP A 28 -13.05 2.13 -5.07
C TRP A 28 -14.55 1.86 -5.02
N THR A 29 -14.92 0.70 -4.51
CA THR A 29 -16.31 0.29 -4.29
C THR A 29 -16.61 -0.04 -2.83
N ASP A 30 -15.60 -0.39 -2.01
CA ASP A 30 -15.78 -0.62 -0.58
C ASP A 30 -15.70 0.71 0.20
N PRO A 31 -16.72 1.07 1.01
CA PRO A 31 -16.73 2.30 1.78
C PRO A 31 -15.68 2.34 2.91
N ASN A 32 -15.13 1.19 3.31
CA ASN A 32 -14.14 1.08 4.39
C ASN A 32 -12.70 1.12 3.89
N THR A 33 -12.47 1.09 2.59
CA THR A 33 -11.13 1.25 2.00
C THR A 33 -10.59 2.63 2.32
N ILE A 34 -9.37 2.68 2.83
CA ILE A 34 -8.64 3.92 3.12
C ILE A 34 -7.27 3.87 2.49
N MET A 35 -6.73 5.05 2.17
CA MET A 35 -5.36 5.22 1.72
C MET A 35 -4.58 6.03 2.74
N GLN A 36 -3.44 5.52 3.15
CA GLN A 36 -2.43 6.24 3.89
C GLN A 36 -1.30 6.64 2.96
N VAL A 37 -1.21 7.93 2.68
CA VAL A 37 -0.10 8.50 1.91
C VAL A 37 1.06 8.75 2.89
N GLN A 38 2.14 8.02 2.68
CA GLN A 38 3.34 8.10 3.51
C GLN A 38 4.25 9.21 2.99
N VAL A 39 4.36 10.30 3.74
CA VAL A 39 5.12 11.50 3.36
C VAL A 39 6.24 11.73 4.38
N ASP A 40 7.41 12.15 3.89
CA ASP A 40 8.51 12.56 4.76
C ASP A 40 8.31 14.02 5.18
N GLU A 41 8.58 14.36 6.44
CA GLU A 41 8.38 15.70 7.00
C GLU A 41 9.22 16.80 6.33
N ASP A 42 10.31 16.42 5.66
CA ASP A 42 11.18 17.30 4.90
C ASP A 42 10.73 17.50 3.43
N ASP A 43 9.70 16.77 2.98
CA ASP A 43 9.11 16.90 1.63
C ASP A 43 8.02 17.98 1.59
N LYS A 44 8.42 19.24 1.74
CA LYS A 44 7.51 20.39 1.79
C LYS A 44 6.64 20.51 0.53
N SER A 45 7.20 20.23 -0.64
CA SER A 45 6.47 20.32 -1.92
C SER A 45 5.26 19.39 -1.97
N THR A 46 5.41 18.18 -1.47
CA THR A 46 4.32 17.21 -1.40
C THR A 46 3.33 17.60 -0.31
N ILE A 47 3.79 18.00 0.88
CA ILE A 47 2.93 18.42 1.99
C ILE A 47 2.03 19.60 1.57
N ASP A 48 2.60 20.63 0.96
CA ASP A 48 1.87 21.83 0.52
C ASP A 48 0.79 21.48 -0.53
N ALA A 49 1.09 20.57 -1.44
CA ALA A 49 0.14 20.13 -2.45
C ALA A 49 -1.04 19.30 -1.87
N LEU A 50 -0.81 18.60 -0.76
CA LEU A 50 -1.77 17.69 -0.13
C LEU A 50 -2.74 18.40 0.82
N ILE A 51 -2.33 19.50 1.47
CA ILE A 51 -3.16 20.26 2.44
C ILE A 51 -4.52 20.66 1.85
N SER A 52 -4.58 20.88 0.55
CA SER A 52 -5.81 21.26 -0.14
C SER A 52 -6.68 20.10 -0.65
N LYS A 53 -6.25 18.83 -0.52
CA LYS A 53 -6.82 17.68 -1.24
C LYS A 53 -7.15 16.46 -0.39
N GLY A 54 -7.00 16.55 0.92
CA GLY A 54 -7.37 15.46 1.83
C GLY A 54 -8.89 15.22 1.85
N ASN A 55 -9.28 13.97 2.02
CA ASN A 55 -10.63 13.56 2.36
C ASN A 55 -10.58 12.50 3.45
N ASP A 56 -11.73 12.13 4.03
CA ASP A 56 -11.81 11.21 5.17
C ASP A 56 -11.22 9.80 4.86
N ARG A 57 -11.11 9.45 3.59
CA ARG A 57 -10.61 8.16 3.12
C ARG A 57 -9.15 8.22 2.64
N VAL A 58 -8.60 9.42 2.44
CA VAL A 58 -7.19 9.64 2.08
C VAL A 58 -6.52 10.42 3.20
N GLN A 59 -5.72 9.73 3.99
CA GLN A 59 -5.05 10.25 5.17
C GLN A 59 -3.56 10.45 4.87
N PHE A 60 -2.98 11.51 5.41
CA PHE A 60 -1.55 11.80 5.26
C PHE A 60 -0.80 11.43 6.54
N ASN A 61 0.14 10.50 6.42
CA ASN A 61 1.01 10.10 7.51
C ASN A 61 2.38 10.76 7.31
N ILE A 62 2.54 11.94 7.93
CA ILE A 62 3.76 12.74 7.83
C ILE A 62 4.67 12.38 8.99
N LYS A 63 5.84 11.85 8.71
CA LYS A 63 6.83 11.39 9.70
C LYS A 63 8.26 11.73 9.27
N PRO A 64 9.24 11.66 10.17
CA PRO A 64 10.64 11.74 9.82
C PRO A 64 10.99 10.78 8.66
N ARG A 65 11.97 11.19 7.86
CA ARG A 65 12.39 10.40 6.70
C ARG A 65 12.92 9.04 7.13
N GLU A 66 12.44 8.00 6.46
CA GLU A 66 12.92 6.63 6.62
C GLU A 66 14.14 6.34 5.73
N ASP A 67 15.00 5.45 6.20
CA ASP A 67 16.18 5.00 5.44
C ASP A 67 15.83 4.08 4.29
N THR A 68 14.67 3.40 4.36
CA THR A 68 14.23 2.44 3.35
C THR A 68 12.79 2.67 2.93
N ILE A 69 12.47 2.28 1.70
CA ILE A 69 11.09 2.30 1.21
C ILE A 69 10.20 1.30 1.97
N ALA A 70 10.77 0.18 2.40
CA ALA A 70 10.08 -0.83 3.20
C ALA A 70 9.61 -0.26 4.54
N ALA A 71 10.49 0.46 5.27
CA ALA A 71 10.13 1.13 6.52
C ALA A 71 9.00 2.15 6.29
N LYS A 72 9.05 2.89 5.19
CA LYS A 72 8.03 3.85 4.83
C LYS A 72 6.68 3.20 4.58
N TRP A 73 6.61 2.10 3.85
CA TRP A 73 5.37 1.33 3.65
C TRP A 73 4.84 0.71 4.95
N ASN A 74 5.73 0.26 5.83
CA ASN A 74 5.36 -0.33 7.13
C ASN A 74 4.58 0.63 8.04
N ARG A 75 4.70 1.96 7.85
CA ARG A 75 3.93 2.97 8.60
C ARG A 75 2.42 2.76 8.50
N ALA A 76 1.92 2.08 7.44
CA ALA A 76 0.49 1.82 7.30
C ALA A 76 -0.06 0.89 8.40
N LEU A 77 0.80 0.11 9.06
CA LEU A 77 0.42 -0.75 10.18
C LEU A 77 0.00 0.02 11.44
N ASP A 78 0.24 1.32 11.49
CA ASP A 78 -0.29 2.20 12.55
C ASP A 78 -1.82 2.30 12.49
N VAL A 79 -2.43 1.97 11.36
CA VAL A 79 -3.88 1.96 11.17
C VAL A 79 -4.39 0.53 11.11
N PRO A 80 -5.39 0.17 11.93
CA PRO A 80 -5.98 -1.16 11.88
C PRO A 80 -6.59 -1.47 10.52
N GLY A 81 -6.12 -2.55 9.90
CA GLY A 81 -6.60 -3.08 8.63
C GLY A 81 -6.56 -4.60 8.62
N ASP A 82 -7.32 -5.23 7.74
CA ASP A 82 -7.30 -6.69 7.54
C ASP A 82 -6.36 -7.08 6.42
N VAL A 83 -6.20 -6.19 5.44
CA VAL A 83 -5.29 -6.34 4.30
C VAL A 83 -4.57 -5.01 4.05
N TYR A 84 -3.28 -5.08 3.74
CA TYR A 84 -2.43 -3.91 3.49
C TYR A 84 -1.89 -3.94 2.06
N LEU A 85 -2.47 -3.13 1.17
CA LEU A 85 -1.99 -2.99 -0.21
C LEU A 85 -0.86 -1.97 -0.28
N VAL A 86 0.26 -2.36 -0.87
CA VAL A 86 1.38 -1.45 -1.14
C VAL A 86 1.20 -0.78 -2.49
N ALA A 87 1.43 0.53 -2.53
CA ALA A 87 1.29 1.36 -3.72
C ALA A 87 2.48 2.32 -3.89
N ALA A 88 2.77 2.65 -5.13
CA ALA A 88 3.69 3.73 -5.52
C ALA A 88 2.91 4.91 -6.11
N ASP A 89 3.52 6.09 -6.10
CA ASP A 89 2.88 7.33 -6.59
C ASP A 89 2.86 7.47 -8.13
N ASP A 90 3.36 6.47 -8.83
CA ASP A 90 3.39 6.41 -10.30
C ASP A 90 2.65 5.19 -10.88
N ASP A 91 1.94 4.43 -10.04
CA ASP A 91 1.19 3.25 -10.45
C ASP A 91 -0.28 3.32 -9.97
N PRO A 92 -1.16 4.05 -10.67
CA PRO A 92 -2.55 4.20 -10.27
C PRO A 92 -3.34 2.90 -10.47
N TYR A 93 -4.12 2.52 -9.46
CA TYR A 93 -5.05 1.38 -9.54
C TYR A 93 -6.33 1.81 -10.28
N VAL A 94 -6.43 1.44 -11.55
CA VAL A 94 -7.51 1.88 -12.45
C VAL A 94 -8.57 0.81 -12.73
N VAL A 95 -8.46 -0.38 -12.13
CA VAL A 95 -9.45 -1.45 -12.29
C VAL A 95 -10.64 -1.17 -11.36
N PRO A 96 -11.87 -0.99 -11.87
CA PRO A 96 -13.04 -0.75 -11.02
C PRO A 96 -13.24 -1.86 -9.98
N GLY A 97 -13.44 -1.48 -8.72
CA GLY A 97 -13.65 -2.37 -7.60
C GLY A 97 -12.41 -3.21 -7.24
N TYR A 98 -11.21 -2.75 -7.54
CA TYR A 98 -10.00 -3.49 -7.20
C TYR A 98 -9.86 -3.72 -5.69
N ASP A 99 -10.31 -2.78 -4.88
CA ASP A 99 -10.35 -2.85 -3.43
C ASP A 99 -11.20 -4.03 -2.94
N THR A 100 -12.42 -4.14 -3.42
CA THR A 100 -13.32 -5.27 -3.12
C THR A 100 -12.73 -6.61 -3.60
N LYS A 101 -12.16 -6.63 -4.81
CA LYS A 101 -11.53 -7.84 -5.36
C LYS A 101 -10.36 -8.35 -4.51
N ILE A 102 -9.54 -7.44 -3.97
CA ILE A 102 -8.44 -7.78 -3.06
C ILE A 102 -9.00 -8.38 -1.75
N LEU A 103 -10.01 -7.75 -1.16
CA LEU A 103 -10.64 -8.26 0.07
C LEU A 103 -11.28 -9.64 -0.16
N GLU A 104 -11.98 -9.83 -1.29
CA GLU A 104 -12.56 -11.13 -1.65
C GLU A 104 -11.49 -12.21 -1.88
N ALA A 105 -10.37 -11.87 -2.49
CA ALA A 105 -9.25 -12.79 -2.67
C ALA A 105 -8.63 -13.19 -1.31
N ALA A 106 -8.48 -12.24 -0.40
CA ALA A 106 -7.95 -12.48 0.94
C ALA A 106 -8.82 -13.44 1.77
N LYS A 107 -10.14 -13.45 1.57
CA LYS A 107 -11.07 -14.39 2.22
C LYS A 107 -10.81 -15.86 1.86
N ARG A 108 -10.11 -16.12 0.77
CA ARG A 108 -9.82 -17.49 0.33
C ARG A 108 -8.73 -18.17 1.15
N PHE A 109 -8.01 -17.44 1.98
CA PHE A 109 -7.03 -18.02 2.91
C PHE A 109 -7.76 -18.59 4.14
N PRO A 110 -7.78 -19.93 4.35
CA PRO A 110 -8.63 -20.56 5.37
C PRO A 110 -8.30 -20.13 6.80
N ASP A 111 -7.04 -19.84 7.06
CA ASP A 111 -6.51 -19.37 8.35
C ASP A 111 -6.40 -17.83 8.42
N GLY A 112 -6.68 -17.16 7.29
CA GLY A 112 -6.51 -15.71 7.13
C GLY A 112 -5.05 -15.28 6.99
N ILE A 113 -4.13 -16.23 6.74
CA ILE A 113 -2.70 -15.95 6.54
C ILE A 113 -2.41 -16.09 5.05
N GLY A 114 -2.03 -15.00 4.42
CA GLY A 114 -1.71 -15.03 3.00
C GLY A 114 -1.43 -13.66 2.41
N MET A 115 -1.08 -13.69 1.14
CA MET A 115 -0.78 -12.49 0.35
C MET A 115 -1.56 -12.51 -0.95
N VAL A 116 -2.35 -11.47 -1.18
CA VAL A 116 -2.96 -11.21 -2.48
C VAL A 116 -1.97 -10.39 -3.30
N TYR A 117 -1.83 -10.71 -4.56
CA TYR A 117 -1.00 -9.91 -5.48
C TYR A 117 -1.67 -9.75 -6.83
N GLY A 118 -1.39 -8.60 -7.45
CA GLY A 118 -1.81 -8.28 -8.80
C GLY A 118 -0.81 -8.82 -9.81
N HIS A 119 -1.31 -9.47 -10.87
CA HIS A 119 -0.47 -9.88 -11.99
C HIS A 119 -0.27 -8.70 -12.95
N LEU A 120 0.96 -8.28 -13.14
CA LEU A 120 1.34 -7.34 -14.19
C LEU A 120 1.68 -8.15 -15.45
N ALA A 121 0.93 -7.94 -16.51
CA ALA A 121 0.93 -8.78 -17.73
C ALA A 121 2.29 -9.03 -18.39
N ASN A 122 3.29 -8.22 -18.07
CA ASN A 122 4.62 -8.26 -18.70
C ASN A 122 5.78 -8.51 -17.72
N LEU A 123 5.49 -8.80 -16.44
CA LEU A 123 6.51 -9.03 -15.42
C LEU A 123 6.46 -10.46 -14.91
N SER A 124 7.63 -11.01 -14.61
CA SER A 124 7.76 -12.34 -14.01
C SER A 124 7.55 -12.36 -12.49
N PHE A 125 7.26 -11.22 -11.88
CA PHE A 125 7.05 -11.04 -10.45
C PHE A 125 5.80 -10.19 -10.18
N SER A 126 5.34 -10.18 -8.92
CA SER A 126 4.13 -9.49 -8.48
C SER A 126 4.37 -7.99 -8.37
N GLY A 127 3.66 -7.18 -9.17
CA GLY A 127 3.81 -5.72 -9.13
C GLY A 127 3.04 -5.01 -8.03
N ALA A 128 2.02 -5.66 -7.47
CA ALA A 128 1.21 -5.12 -6.38
C ALA A 128 0.99 -6.22 -5.35
N VAL A 129 1.36 -5.98 -4.11
CA VAL A 129 1.28 -6.96 -3.03
C VAL A 129 0.38 -6.46 -1.91
N ALA A 130 -0.45 -7.35 -1.40
CA ALA A 130 -1.40 -7.06 -0.34
C ALA A 130 -1.43 -8.20 0.69
N PRO A 131 -0.51 -8.22 1.68
CA PRO A 131 -0.52 -9.18 2.77
C PRO A 131 -1.71 -8.95 3.69
N THR A 132 -2.21 -10.04 4.26
CA THR A 132 -3.19 -9.98 5.36
C THR A 132 -2.52 -9.50 6.65
N SER A 133 -3.30 -8.91 7.56
CA SER A 133 -2.80 -8.47 8.87
C SER A 133 -2.17 -9.61 9.68
N LYS A 134 -2.71 -10.82 9.57
CA LYS A 134 -2.13 -12.01 10.22
C LYS A 134 -0.77 -12.37 9.66
N LEU A 135 -0.60 -12.30 8.33
CA LEU A 135 0.72 -12.52 7.72
C LEU A 135 1.71 -11.43 8.18
N CYS A 136 1.30 -10.16 8.20
CA CYS A 136 2.13 -9.08 8.73
C CYS A 136 2.55 -9.33 10.18
N ALA A 137 1.63 -9.81 11.04
CA ALA A 137 1.94 -10.15 12.42
C ALA A 137 2.99 -11.27 12.53
N MET A 138 2.89 -12.32 11.69
CA MET A 138 3.89 -13.41 11.62
C MET A 138 5.25 -12.92 11.13
N MET A 139 5.29 -11.89 10.28
CA MET A 139 6.52 -11.25 9.79
C MET A 139 7.09 -10.22 10.79
N GLY A 140 6.70 -10.27 12.06
CA GLY A 140 7.17 -9.36 13.10
C GLY A 140 6.51 -7.99 13.06
N SER A 141 5.23 -7.92 12.70
CA SER A 141 4.44 -6.70 12.54
C SER A 141 5.05 -5.77 11.46
N LYS A 142 5.34 -6.36 10.30
CA LYS A 142 5.89 -5.65 9.13
C LYS A 142 5.18 -6.12 7.86
N ILE A 143 5.00 -5.20 6.91
CA ILE A 143 4.61 -5.52 5.54
C ILE A 143 5.82 -6.07 4.79
N PHE A 144 6.97 -5.39 4.96
CA PHE A 144 8.25 -5.78 4.39
C PHE A 144 9.38 -5.70 5.42
N PRO A 145 10.39 -6.57 5.30
CA PRO A 145 11.61 -6.43 6.08
C PRO A 145 12.40 -5.19 5.64
N GLU A 146 12.91 -4.43 6.61
CA GLU A 146 13.53 -3.13 6.39
C GLU A 146 15.00 -3.20 5.94
N TYR A 147 15.57 -4.39 5.83
CA TYR A 147 16.94 -4.57 5.33
C TYR A 147 17.06 -4.44 3.80
N PHE A 148 15.93 -4.37 3.07
CA PHE A 148 15.93 -4.04 1.65
C PHE A 148 15.78 -2.53 1.47
N PRO A 149 16.83 -1.79 1.02
CA PRO A 149 16.72 -0.33 0.93
C PRO A 149 15.76 0.14 -0.16
N TYR A 150 15.79 -0.47 -1.37
CA TYR A 150 14.94 -0.06 -2.52
C TYR A 150 14.56 -1.19 -3.46
N TRP A 151 15.44 -2.18 -3.69
CA TRP A 151 15.29 -3.23 -4.70
C TRP A 151 15.00 -4.58 -4.05
N PHE A 152 14.42 -5.52 -4.80
CA PHE A 152 14.16 -6.91 -4.40
C PHE A 152 13.03 -7.13 -3.38
N VAL A 153 12.32 -6.11 -2.97
CA VAL A 153 11.16 -6.26 -2.06
C VAL A 153 10.07 -7.11 -2.73
N ASP A 154 9.82 -6.88 -4.00
CA ASP A 154 8.92 -7.61 -4.87
C ASP A 154 9.34 -9.08 -5.08
N HIS A 155 10.62 -9.34 -5.31
CA HIS A 155 11.14 -10.71 -5.42
C HIS A 155 11.04 -11.46 -4.09
N TRP A 156 11.37 -10.80 -2.98
CA TRP A 156 11.22 -11.38 -1.65
C TRP A 156 9.76 -11.75 -1.35
N THR A 157 8.81 -10.91 -1.74
CA THR A 157 7.38 -11.20 -1.57
C THR A 157 6.92 -12.40 -2.39
N ASP A 158 7.42 -12.56 -3.61
CA ASP A 158 7.16 -13.74 -4.43
C ASP A 158 7.70 -15.01 -3.76
N ASP A 159 8.89 -14.97 -3.20
CA ASP A 159 9.49 -16.12 -2.51
C ASP A 159 8.69 -16.50 -1.26
N VAL A 160 8.29 -15.51 -0.43
CA VAL A 160 7.46 -15.75 0.77
C VAL A 160 6.08 -16.29 0.41
N ALA A 161 5.49 -15.85 -0.69
CA ALA A 161 4.16 -16.32 -1.11
C ALA A 161 4.15 -17.78 -1.64
N ARG A 162 5.31 -18.37 -1.89
CA ARG A 162 5.47 -19.73 -2.42
C ARG A 162 5.79 -20.79 -1.34
N ILE A 163 6.06 -20.36 -0.12
CA ILE A 163 6.30 -21.25 1.05
C ILE A 163 4.98 -21.67 1.67
#